data_a810439129328735e77b3d9c3f7e6c02
#
_entry.id   a810439129328735e77b3d9c3f7e6c02
#
_cell.length_a   1.000
_cell.length_b   1.000
_cell.length_c   1.000
_cell.angle_alpha   90.00
_cell.angle_beta   90.00
_cell.angle_gamma   90.00
#
_symmetry.space_group_name_H-M   'P 1'
#
loop_
_entity.id
_entity.type
_entity.pdbx_description
1 polymer ?
#
loop_
_entity_poly.entity_id
_entity_poly.type
_entity_poly.pdbx_seq_one_letter_code
_entity_poly.pdbx_strand_id
1 'polypeptide(L)' 'MAETTKWCCTLCDYVHEGPEPLDVCPTCGASKEFFEPCKDDK' A
#
# COMPACT_ATOMS: atom_id res chain seq x y z
N MET A 1 -3.16 12.60 -16.08
CA MET A 1 -3.77 11.87 -15.41
C MET A 1 -3.01 11.23 -14.39
N ALA A 2 -3.16 11.46 -13.23
CA ALA A 2 -2.44 10.88 -12.19
C ALA A 2 -2.85 9.49 -11.99
N GLU A 3 -1.93 8.63 -12.04
CA GLU A 3 -2.23 7.27 -11.85
C GLU A 3 -1.81 6.91 -10.51
N THR A 4 -2.55 7.15 -9.52
CA THR A 4 -2.22 6.83 -8.16
C THR A 4 -2.66 5.42 -7.84
N THR A 5 -1.74 4.63 -7.38
CA THR A 5 -2.04 3.27 -7.01
C THR A 5 -2.15 3.19 -5.51
N LYS A 6 -3.14 2.49 -5.01
CA LYS A 6 -3.27 2.34 -3.58
C LYS A 6 -2.66 1.02 -3.18
N TRP A 7 -1.84 1.06 -2.16
CA TRP A 7 -1.14 -0.12 -1.69
C TRP A 7 -1.67 -0.50 -0.32
N CYS A 8 -2.06 -1.72 -0.18
CA CYS A 8 -2.63 -2.19 1.07
C CYS A 8 -1.70 -3.13 1.75
N CYS A 9 -1.50 -2.92 3.03
CA CYS A 9 -0.64 -3.82 3.81
C CYS A 9 -1.49 -5.03 4.18
N THR A 10 -0.97 -6.20 3.94
CA THR A 10 -1.73 -7.40 4.20
C THR A 10 -1.69 -7.82 5.67
N LEU A 11 -0.93 -7.11 6.47
CA LEU A 11 -0.84 -7.44 7.89
C LEU A 11 -1.73 -6.58 8.75
N CYS A 12 -1.73 -5.29 8.51
CA CYS A 12 -2.51 -4.41 9.35
C CYS A 12 -3.56 -3.60 8.59
N ASP A 13 -3.71 -3.91 7.32
CA ASP A 13 -4.73 -3.21 6.53
C ASP A 13 -4.43 -1.74 6.34
N TYR A 14 -3.20 -1.35 6.41
CA TYR A 14 -2.84 0.04 6.18
C TYR A 14 -2.92 0.33 4.69
N VAL A 15 -3.43 1.48 4.35
CA VAL A 15 -3.55 1.84 2.95
C VAL A 15 -2.64 3.02 2.65
N HIS A 16 -1.84 2.90 1.64
CA HIS A 16 -0.92 3.94 1.24
C HIS A 16 -1.24 4.32 -0.20
N GLU A 17 -1.33 5.60 -0.48
CA GLU A 17 -1.60 6.05 -1.83
C GLU A 17 -0.33 6.61 -2.41
N GLY A 18 0.03 6.17 -3.57
CA GLY A 18 1.22 6.69 -4.20
C GLY A 18 1.66 5.80 -5.35
N PRO A 19 2.69 6.19 -6.07
CA PRO A 19 3.16 5.42 -7.21
C PRO A 19 3.86 4.12 -6.78
N GLU A 20 4.27 4.05 -5.54
CA GLU A 20 4.94 2.85 -5.09
C GLU A 20 4.66 2.64 -3.61
N PRO A 21 4.81 1.45 -3.11
CA PRO A 21 4.52 1.18 -1.71
C PRO A 21 5.62 1.71 -0.81
N LEU A 22 5.33 1.78 0.46
CA LEU A 22 6.33 2.24 1.42
C LEU A 22 7.35 1.14 1.64
N ASP A 23 8.54 1.53 2.05
CA ASP A 23 9.57 0.54 2.32
C ASP A 23 9.16 -0.29 3.51
N VAL A 24 8.52 0.33 4.47
CA VAL A 24 8.12 -0.39 5.65
C VAL A 24 6.82 0.23 6.13
N CYS A 25 5.94 -0.60 6.60
CA CYS A 25 4.65 -0.13 7.07
C CYS A 25 4.84 0.59 8.39
N PRO A 26 4.42 1.85 8.48
CA PRO A 26 4.60 2.61 9.71
C PRO A 26 3.66 2.17 10.81
N THR A 27 2.69 1.35 10.49
CA THR A 27 1.73 0.90 11.48
C THR A 27 2.14 -0.41 12.12
N CYS A 28 2.50 -1.37 11.33
CA CYS A 28 2.88 -2.67 11.89
C CYS A 28 4.34 -3.02 11.61
N GLY A 29 5.02 -2.22 10.83
CA GLY A 29 6.42 -2.49 10.55
C GLY A 29 6.65 -3.56 9.51
N ALA A 30 5.66 -3.85 8.71
CA ALA A 30 5.83 -4.88 7.70
C ALA A 30 6.68 -4.36 6.55
N SER A 31 7.38 -5.24 5.90
CA SER A 31 8.20 -4.85 4.77
C SER A 31 7.31 -4.54 3.57
N LYS A 32 7.87 -3.90 2.59
CA LYS A 32 7.09 -3.55 1.42
C LYS A 32 6.59 -4.78 0.69
N GLU A 33 7.16 -5.94 0.97
CA GLU A 33 6.69 -7.14 0.35
C GLU A 33 5.27 -7.46 0.74
N PHE A 34 4.84 -6.96 1.88
CA PHE A 34 3.49 -7.22 2.35
C PHE A 34 2.49 -6.23 1.77
N PHE A 35 2.96 -5.29 0.98
CA PHE A 35 2.06 -4.35 0.36
C PHE A 35 1.64 -4.90 -1.01
N GLU A 36 0.39 -4.76 -1.32
CA GLU A 36 -0.08 -5.22 -2.61
C GLU A 36 -0.93 -4.12 -3.22
N PRO A 37 -1.04 -4.07 -4.51
CA PRO A 37 -1.82 -3.03 -5.18
C PRO A 37 -3.30 -3.22 -4.87
N CYS A 38 -3.83 -2.28 -4.13
CA CYS A 38 -5.21 -2.35 -3.73
C CYS A 38 -6.02 -1.56 -4.71
N LYS A 39 -6.63 -2.21 -5.69
CA LYS A 39 -7.34 -1.53 -6.68
C LYS A 39 -8.67 -1.17 -6.21
N ASP A 40 -8.96 0.00 -6.02
CA ASP A 40 -10.25 0.37 -5.58
C ASP A 40 -11.11 0.66 -6.65
N ASP A 41 -11.59 -0.17 -7.31
CA ASP A 41 -12.33 0.03 -8.42
C ASP A 41 -13.61 0.34 -8.25
N LYS A 42 -14.17 0.95 -8.28
CA LYS A 42 -15.35 1.21 -8.10
C LYS A 42 -16.04 1.30 -8.59
#